data_e2743d86ab6262f580bc02be3e9d02ce
#
_entry.id   e2743d86ab6262f580bc02be3e9d02ce
#
_cell.length_a   1.000
_cell.length_b   1.000
_cell.length_c   1.000
_cell.angle_alpha   90.00
_cell.angle_beta   90.00
_cell.angle_gamma   90.00
#
_symmetry.space_group_name_H-M   'P 1'
#
loop_
_entity.id
_entity.type
_entity.pdbx_description
1 polymer ?
#
loop_
_entity_poly.entity_id
_entity_poly.type
_entity_poly.pdbx_seq_one_letter_code
_entity_poly.pdbx_strand_id
1 'polypeptide(L)'
;MDVKCKDIHYSIGEKKILNGVSLKVEGGQFQTILGPNGSGKSTLLKTIYRQLKPDSGHILLDGKSLDQVSLKETAKEMAVVTQFNTLQFDCTVEEIVMLARTPHLSFLQKESERDHLLVQDALDKVGMSEKKTRYYSSLSGGEKQRVILARALAQEPKLLLLDEPTNHLDIKYQLEMLALVKELGINVLAVLHDIQLACRFSDYIYLMKGGEIVAQGVPRDAVTPQSLQAVYDVQSRITWTDDQQAMIQYL
;
A
#
# COMPACT_ATOMS: atom_id res chain seq x y z
N MET A 1 0.23 -4.80 -13.34
CA MET A 1 -1.01 -5.50 -12.88
C MET A 1 -2.03 -4.44 -12.53
N ASP A 2 -3.08 -4.35 -13.29
CA ASP A 2 -4.19 -3.44 -13.05
C ASP A 2 -5.21 -4.09 -12.13
N VAL A 3 -5.80 -3.29 -11.22
CA VAL A 3 -6.86 -3.74 -10.30
C VAL A 3 -8.12 -2.95 -10.56
N LYS A 4 -9.25 -3.63 -10.63
CA LYS A 4 -10.56 -3.00 -10.70
C LYS A 4 -11.52 -3.64 -9.71
N CYS A 5 -11.92 -2.88 -8.71
CA CYS A 5 -12.97 -3.23 -7.77
C CYS A 5 -14.31 -2.66 -8.29
N LYS A 6 -15.35 -3.49 -8.28
CA LYS A 6 -16.70 -3.11 -8.69
C LYS A 6 -17.69 -3.51 -7.62
N ASP A 7 -18.35 -2.53 -7.04
CA ASP A 7 -19.47 -2.69 -6.11
C ASP A 7 -19.16 -3.64 -4.94
N ILE A 8 -17.99 -3.41 -4.28
CA ILE A 8 -17.51 -4.29 -3.21
C ILE A 8 -18.28 -4.03 -1.94
N HIS A 9 -18.91 -5.09 -1.41
CA HIS A 9 -19.56 -5.11 -0.11
C HIS A 9 -18.84 -6.09 0.82
N TYR A 10 -18.73 -5.71 2.09
CA TYR A 10 -18.19 -6.58 3.12
C TYR A 10 -18.76 -6.20 4.48
N SER A 11 -19.18 -7.20 5.25
CA SER A 11 -19.78 -7.04 6.57
C SER A 11 -19.07 -7.89 7.62
N ILE A 12 -19.10 -7.46 8.87
CA ILE A 12 -18.68 -8.24 10.03
C ILE A 12 -19.91 -8.36 10.95
N GLY A 13 -20.51 -9.54 10.99
CA GLY A 13 -21.83 -9.72 11.62
C GLY A 13 -22.87 -8.84 10.90
N GLU A 14 -23.60 -8.03 11.66
CA GLU A 14 -24.59 -7.10 11.08
C GLU A 14 -23.99 -5.76 10.62
N LYS A 15 -22.72 -5.48 10.94
CA LYS A 15 -22.09 -4.21 10.63
C LYS A 15 -21.51 -4.22 9.22
N LYS A 16 -22.05 -3.39 8.34
CA LYS A 16 -21.48 -3.13 7.01
C LYS A 16 -20.19 -2.32 7.16
N ILE A 17 -19.09 -2.85 6.59
CA ILE A 17 -17.75 -2.22 6.60
C ILE A 17 -17.44 -1.61 5.24
N LEU A 18 -17.81 -2.30 4.16
CA LEU A 18 -17.73 -1.80 2.78
C LEU A 18 -19.16 -1.80 2.20
N ASN A 19 -19.54 -0.72 1.54
CA ASN A 19 -20.88 -0.52 1.03
C ASN A 19 -20.85 -0.02 -0.42
N GLY A 20 -20.62 -0.93 -1.37
CA GLY A 20 -20.63 -0.60 -2.79
C GLY A 20 -19.35 0.11 -3.28
N VAL A 21 -18.18 -0.24 -2.70
CA VAL A 21 -16.92 0.41 -3.07
C VAL A 21 -16.49 0.02 -4.47
N SER A 22 -16.25 1.03 -5.32
CA SER A 22 -15.70 0.85 -6.66
C SER A 22 -14.47 1.72 -6.85
N LEU A 23 -13.35 1.12 -7.27
CA LEU A 23 -12.11 1.82 -7.60
C LEU A 23 -11.33 1.10 -8.69
N LYS A 24 -10.34 1.78 -9.26
CA LYS A 24 -9.40 1.18 -10.19
C LYS A 24 -7.97 1.67 -9.91
N VAL A 25 -6.99 0.79 -10.10
CA VAL A 25 -5.57 1.09 -10.05
C VAL A 25 -4.95 0.63 -11.36
N GLU A 26 -4.42 1.55 -12.14
CA GLU A 26 -3.92 1.26 -13.49
C GLU A 26 -2.81 2.25 -13.90
N GLY A 27 -2.07 1.92 -14.95
CA GLY A 27 -1.18 2.86 -15.64
C GLY A 27 0.12 3.23 -14.91
N GLY A 28 0.57 2.41 -13.95
CA GLY A 28 1.78 2.70 -13.19
C GLY A 28 1.63 3.87 -12.20
N GLN A 29 0.41 4.15 -11.77
CA GLN A 29 0.07 5.28 -10.91
C GLN A 29 0.25 4.97 -9.43
N PHE A 30 0.66 5.99 -8.67
CA PHE A 30 0.55 6.00 -7.22
C PHE A 30 -0.81 6.54 -6.81
N GLN A 31 -1.67 5.67 -6.28
CA GLN A 31 -3.00 6.02 -5.85
C GLN A 31 -3.15 5.88 -4.35
N THR A 32 -3.92 6.76 -3.72
CA THR A 32 -4.08 6.77 -2.26
C THR A 32 -5.55 6.72 -1.86
N ILE A 33 -5.82 5.92 -0.83
CA ILE A 33 -7.09 5.94 -0.11
C ILE A 33 -6.90 6.74 1.18
N LEU A 34 -7.66 7.80 1.35
CA LEU A 34 -7.76 8.62 2.56
C LEU A 34 -9.13 8.44 3.22
N GLY A 35 -9.21 8.70 4.51
CA GLY A 35 -10.46 8.70 5.28
C GLY A 35 -10.21 8.48 6.76
N PRO A 36 -11.20 8.76 7.62
CA PRO A 36 -11.09 8.57 9.06
C PRO A 36 -10.90 7.12 9.46
N ASN A 37 -10.49 6.89 10.71
CA ASN A 37 -10.40 5.54 11.26
C ASN A 37 -11.77 4.86 11.21
N GLY A 38 -11.78 3.57 10.82
CA GLY A 38 -13.00 2.80 10.69
C GLY A 38 -13.80 3.05 9.40
N SER A 39 -13.28 3.85 8.43
CA SER A 39 -13.97 4.06 7.15
C SER A 39 -13.91 2.87 6.18
N GLY A 40 -13.14 1.81 6.50
CA GLY A 40 -13.06 0.59 5.69
C GLY A 40 -11.81 0.45 4.83
N LYS A 41 -10.84 1.38 4.86
CA LYS A 41 -9.64 1.42 4.01
C LYS A 41 -8.83 0.12 4.03
N SER A 42 -8.37 -0.29 5.23
CA SER A 42 -7.60 -1.53 5.39
C SER A 42 -8.43 -2.78 5.06
N THR A 43 -9.75 -2.75 5.31
CA THR A 43 -10.66 -3.83 4.92
C THR A 43 -10.71 -3.96 3.40
N LEU A 44 -10.79 -2.85 2.67
CA LEU A 44 -10.77 -2.86 1.21
C LEU A 44 -9.44 -3.43 0.67
N LEU A 45 -8.28 -3.00 1.22
CA LEU A 45 -7.00 -3.60 0.85
C LEU A 45 -7.01 -5.12 1.09
N LYS A 46 -7.52 -5.57 2.27
CA LYS A 46 -7.60 -6.99 2.63
C LYS A 46 -8.46 -7.80 1.67
N THR A 47 -9.48 -7.21 1.04
CA THR A 47 -10.24 -7.90 -0.02
C THR A 47 -9.42 -8.01 -1.31
N ILE A 48 -8.64 -7.00 -1.66
CA ILE A 48 -7.81 -7.00 -2.87
C ILE A 48 -6.70 -8.05 -2.77
N TYR A 49 -5.99 -8.12 -1.62
CA TYR A 49 -4.94 -9.15 -1.45
C TYR A 49 -5.45 -10.48 -0.88
N ARG A 50 -6.78 -10.71 -0.94
CA ARG A 50 -7.43 -12.01 -0.69
C ARG A 50 -7.33 -12.53 0.75
N GLN A 51 -7.05 -11.66 1.72
CA GLN A 51 -7.15 -12.01 3.13
C GLN A 51 -8.62 -12.08 3.59
N LEU A 52 -9.48 -11.26 2.98
CA LEU A 52 -10.92 -11.26 3.18
C LEU A 52 -11.62 -11.51 1.85
N LYS A 53 -12.69 -12.30 1.88
CA LYS A 53 -13.57 -12.47 0.72
C LYS A 53 -14.73 -11.48 0.83
N PRO A 54 -14.99 -10.65 -0.19
CA PRO A 54 -16.15 -9.74 -0.16
C PRO A 54 -17.46 -10.55 -0.17
N ASP A 55 -18.51 -9.99 0.43
CA ASP A 55 -19.85 -10.58 0.45
C ASP A 55 -20.46 -10.53 -0.96
N SER A 56 -20.24 -9.43 -1.68
CA SER A 56 -20.64 -9.25 -3.07
C SER A 56 -19.73 -8.26 -3.79
N GLY A 57 -19.92 -8.14 -5.10
CA GLY A 57 -19.06 -7.35 -5.97
C GLY A 57 -17.98 -8.19 -6.64
N HIS A 58 -17.13 -7.55 -7.44
CA HIS A 58 -16.09 -8.23 -8.21
C HIS A 58 -14.77 -7.49 -8.16
N ILE A 59 -13.69 -8.24 -7.98
CA ILE A 59 -12.31 -7.73 -8.10
C ILE A 59 -11.70 -8.37 -9.34
N LEU A 60 -11.18 -7.54 -10.23
CA LEU A 60 -10.51 -7.97 -11.45
C LEU A 60 -9.02 -7.61 -11.36
N LEU A 61 -8.16 -8.55 -11.74
CA LEU A 61 -6.73 -8.36 -11.95
C LEU A 61 -6.43 -8.53 -13.45
N ASP A 62 -5.91 -7.49 -14.09
CA ASP A 62 -5.67 -7.47 -15.55
C ASP A 62 -6.90 -7.97 -16.35
N GLY A 63 -8.11 -7.58 -15.92
CA GLY A 63 -9.37 -7.95 -16.53
C GLY A 63 -9.91 -9.34 -16.18
N LYS A 64 -9.14 -10.20 -15.48
CA LYS A 64 -9.57 -11.51 -15.00
C LYS A 64 -10.16 -11.42 -13.60
N SER A 65 -11.20 -12.18 -13.32
CA SER A 65 -11.73 -12.26 -11.95
C SER A 65 -10.66 -12.77 -10.99
N LEU A 66 -10.55 -12.13 -9.82
CA LEU A 66 -9.61 -12.51 -8.76
C LEU A 66 -9.76 -14.00 -8.37
N ASP A 67 -10.96 -14.53 -8.39
CA ASP A 67 -11.25 -15.93 -8.07
C ASP A 67 -10.70 -16.92 -9.12
N GLN A 68 -10.41 -16.45 -10.34
CA GLN A 68 -9.85 -17.27 -11.42
C GLN A 68 -8.32 -17.25 -11.47
N VAL A 69 -7.68 -16.35 -10.71
CA VAL A 69 -6.22 -16.28 -10.62
C VAL A 69 -5.76 -17.08 -9.41
N SER A 70 -4.74 -17.92 -9.55
CA SER A 70 -4.20 -18.70 -8.43
C SER A 70 -3.53 -17.79 -7.39
N LEU A 71 -3.50 -18.23 -6.11
CA LEU A 71 -2.80 -17.50 -5.06
C LEU A 71 -1.31 -17.32 -5.39
N LYS A 72 -0.68 -18.33 -5.98
CA LYS A 72 0.73 -18.29 -6.37
C LYS A 72 0.99 -17.25 -7.46
N GLU A 73 0.12 -17.14 -8.46
CA GLU A 73 0.20 -16.12 -9.51
C GLU A 73 0.02 -14.72 -8.92
N THR A 74 -1.00 -14.53 -8.09
CA THR A 74 -1.21 -13.26 -7.39
C THR A 74 0.01 -12.87 -6.55
N ALA A 75 0.57 -13.84 -5.79
CA ALA A 75 1.72 -13.61 -4.93
C ALA A 75 3.03 -13.34 -5.68
N LYS A 76 3.13 -13.61 -6.97
CA LYS A 76 4.29 -13.22 -7.79
C LYS A 76 4.25 -11.77 -8.24
N GLU A 77 3.06 -11.22 -8.42
CA GLU A 77 2.87 -9.92 -9.06
C GLU A 77 2.34 -8.83 -8.12
N MET A 78 1.83 -9.22 -6.93
CA MET A 78 1.26 -8.33 -5.94
C MET A 78 2.04 -8.46 -4.62
N ALA A 79 2.68 -7.39 -4.19
CA ALA A 79 3.31 -7.31 -2.87
C ALA A 79 2.48 -6.45 -1.91
N VAL A 80 2.55 -6.79 -0.63
CA VAL A 80 1.77 -6.11 0.43
C VAL A 80 2.70 -5.71 1.57
N VAL A 81 2.66 -4.44 1.94
CA VAL A 81 3.25 -3.90 3.18
C VAL A 81 2.11 -3.59 4.14
N THR A 82 2.00 -4.38 5.21
CA THR A 82 0.95 -4.20 6.23
C THR A 82 1.46 -3.41 7.43
N GLN A 83 0.53 -2.80 8.17
CA GLN A 83 0.83 -1.99 9.36
C GLN A 83 1.56 -2.79 10.46
N PHE A 84 1.22 -4.07 10.65
CA PHE A 84 1.81 -4.93 11.67
C PHE A 84 2.59 -6.07 11.03
N ASN A 85 3.91 -6.05 11.21
CA ASN A 85 4.81 -7.10 10.77
C ASN A 85 5.58 -7.65 12.00
N THR A 86 4.85 -8.32 12.91
CA THR A 86 5.49 -9.04 14.01
C THR A 86 6.00 -10.38 13.50
N LEU A 87 7.30 -10.46 13.32
CA LEU A 87 7.97 -11.74 13.08
C LEU A 87 8.27 -12.38 14.43
N GLN A 88 7.80 -13.59 14.63
CA GLN A 88 7.98 -14.36 15.88
C GLN A 88 9.33 -15.08 15.94
N PHE A 89 10.09 -15.07 14.83
CA PHE A 89 11.38 -15.76 14.71
C PHE A 89 12.52 -14.76 14.59
N ASP A 90 13.67 -15.15 15.11
CA ASP A 90 14.88 -14.33 15.08
C ASP A 90 15.64 -14.62 13.77
N CYS A 91 15.23 -13.90 12.71
CA CYS A 91 15.84 -13.99 11.38
C CYS A 91 16.72 -12.77 11.12
N THR A 92 17.73 -12.95 10.29
CA THR A 92 18.53 -11.84 9.75
C THR A 92 17.70 -11.01 8.76
N VAL A 93 18.16 -9.79 8.50
CA VAL A 93 17.53 -8.89 7.52
C VAL A 93 17.48 -9.54 6.12
N GLU A 94 18.58 -10.18 5.70
CA GLU A 94 18.68 -10.87 4.41
C GLU A 94 17.66 -12.02 4.31
N GLU A 95 17.55 -12.84 5.34
CA GLU A 95 16.60 -13.97 5.39
C GLU A 95 15.17 -13.48 5.27
N ILE A 96 14.81 -12.38 5.95
CA ILE A 96 13.45 -11.78 5.84
C ILE A 96 13.15 -11.31 4.42
N VAL A 97 14.12 -10.64 3.80
CA VAL A 97 13.94 -10.14 2.42
C VAL A 97 13.89 -11.30 1.44
N MET A 98 14.67 -12.37 1.66
CA MET A 98 14.65 -13.58 0.84
C MET A 98 13.30 -14.30 0.84
N LEU A 99 12.50 -14.20 1.90
CA LEU A 99 11.13 -14.75 1.93
C LEU A 99 10.24 -14.23 0.78
N ALA A 100 10.55 -13.06 0.23
CA ALA A 100 9.86 -12.51 -0.93
C ALA A 100 9.98 -13.38 -2.18
N ARG A 101 11.02 -14.20 -2.27
CA ARG A 101 11.27 -15.06 -3.44
C ARG A 101 10.50 -16.36 -3.39
N THR A 102 9.91 -16.72 -2.23
CA THR A 102 9.13 -17.97 -2.06
C THR A 102 8.08 -18.22 -3.13
N PRO A 103 7.26 -17.24 -3.59
CA PRO A 103 6.27 -17.48 -4.65
C PRO A 103 6.89 -17.85 -6.00
N HIS A 104 8.15 -17.44 -6.24
CA HIS A 104 8.86 -17.71 -7.50
C HIS A 104 9.52 -19.08 -7.52
N LEU A 105 9.76 -19.68 -6.37
CA LEU A 105 10.39 -20.99 -6.25
C LEU A 105 9.39 -22.13 -6.52
N SER A 106 9.90 -23.21 -7.10
CA SER A 106 9.19 -24.49 -7.18
C SER A 106 9.36 -25.26 -5.86
N PHE A 107 8.54 -26.30 -5.67
CA PHE A 107 8.68 -27.17 -4.50
C PHE A 107 10.08 -27.81 -4.47
N LEU A 108 10.78 -27.69 -3.35
CA LEU A 108 12.17 -28.13 -3.13
C LEU A 108 13.26 -27.38 -3.93
N GLN A 109 12.91 -26.32 -4.65
CA GLN A 109 13.89 -25.48 -5.31
C GLN A 109 14.57 -24.58 -4.28
N LYS A 110 15.93 -24.56 -4.33
CA LYS A 110 16.74 -23.61 -3.54
C LYS A 110 16.79 -22.24 -4.26
N GLU A 111 17.09 -21.22 -3.50
CA GLU A 111 17.33 -19.87 -4.00
C GLU A 111 18.49 -19.89 -5.02
N SER A 112 18.33 -19.13 -6.07
CA SER A 112 19.32 -18.97 -7.13
C SER A 112 20.19 -17.72 -6.88
N GLU A 113 21.32 -17.61 -7.61
CA GLU A 113 22.14 -16.38 -7.60
C GLU A 113 21.30 -15.13 -7.97
N ARG A 114 20.34 -15.29 -8.88
CA ARG A 114 19.42 -14.20 -9.24
C ARG A 114 18.58 -13.76 -8.03
N ASP A 115 18.10 -14.68 -7.22
CA ASP A 115 17.30 -14.34 -6.03
C ASP A 115 18.16 -13.56 -5.03
N HIS A 116 19.40 -13.94 -4.81
CA HIS A 116 20.35 -13.20 -3.97
C HIS A 116 20.64 -11.80 -4.51
N LEU A 117 20.81 -11.64 -5.83
CA LEU A 117 21.00 -10.33 -6.46
C LEU A 117 19.77 -9.42 -6.28
N LEU A 118 18.55 -9.95 -6.42
CA LEU A 118 17.32 -9.21 -6.22
C LEU A 118 17.13 -8.76 -4.76
N VAL A 119 17.50 -9.62 -3.82
CA VAL A 119 17.51 -9.29 -2.38
C VAL A 119 18.52 -8.19 -2.09
N GLN A 120 19.72 -8.28 -2.66
CA GLN A 120 20.76 -7.27 -2.48
C GLN A 120 20.31 -5.92 -3.07
N ASP A 121 19.78 -5.87 -4.30
CA ASP A 121 19.25 -4.66 -4.94
C ASP A 121 18.13 -4.03 -4.11
N ALA A 122 17.21 -4.84 -3.58
CA ALA A 122 16.14 -4.35 -2.74
C ALA A 122 16.66 -3.74 -1.42
N LEU A 123 17.68 -4.35 -0.80
CA LEU A 123 18.33 -3.83 0.39
C LEU A 123 19.11 -2.53 0.11
N ASP A 124 19.77 -2.44 -1.04
CA ASP A 124 20.47 -1.23 -1.47
C ASP A 124 19.48 -0.06 -1.65
N LYS A 125 18.35 -0.28 -2.31
CA LYS A 125 17.30 0.72 -2.53
C LYS A 125 16.75 1.32 -1.24
N VAL A 126 16.66 0.55 -0.17
CA VAL A 126 16.18 1.03 1.13
C VAL A 126 17.29 1.41 2.10
N GLY A 127 18.58 1.37 1.69
CA GLY A 127 19.72 1.71 2.52
C GLY A 127 19.94 0.74 3.69
N MET A 128 19.71 -0.55 3.50
CA MET A 128 19.83 -1.57 4.55
C MET A 128 20.92 -2.62 4.28
N SER A 129 21.70 -2.49 3.22
CA SER A 129 22.70 -3.46 2.79
C SER A 129 23.78 -3.75 3.83
N GLU A 130 24.30 -2.73 4.52
CA GLU A 130 25.31 -2.91 5.57
C GLU A 130 24.77 -3.66 6.81
N LYS A 131 23.44 -3.77 6.93
CA LYS A 131 22.76 -4.42 8.05
C LYS A 131 22.17 -5.78 7.70
N LYS A 132 22.47 -6.33 6.54
CA LYS A 132 21.86 -7.56 6.02
C LYS A 132 22.03 -8.78 6.93
N THR A 133 23.15 -8.87 7.65
CA THR A 133 23.46 -9.96 8.59
C THR A 133 22.96 -9.70 10.01
N ARG A 134 22.39 -8.51 10.31
CA ARG A 134 21.84 -8.23 11.62
C ARG A 134 20.49 -8.90 11.81
N TYR A 135 20.21 -9.27 13.05
CA TYR A 135 18.89 -9.79 13.41
C TYR A 135 17.82 -8.68 13.34
N TYR A 136 16.68 -8.99 12.75
CA TYR A 136 15.55 -8.06 12.61
C TYR A 136 15.04 -7.53 13.95
N SER A 137 15.06 -8.40 14.99
CA SER A 137 14.68 -8.03 16.36
C SER A 137 15.48 -6.85 16.90
N SER A 138 16.76 -6.72 16.51
CA SER A 138 17.70 -5.67 16.97
C SER A 138 17.51 -4.31 16.26
N LEU A 139 16.64 -4.22 15.26
CA LEU A 139 16.45 -3.01 14.46
C LEU A 139 15.49 -2.03 15.13
N SER A 140 15.69 -0.73 14.88
CA SER A 140 14.71 0.32 15.20
C SER A 140 13.42 0.16 14.37
N GLY A 141 12.33 0.81 14.79
CA GLY A 141 11.05 0.75 14.06
C GLY A 141 11.15 1.19 12.60
N GLY A 142 11.87 2.29 12.33
CA GLY A 142 12.09 2.78 10.97
C GLY A 142 12.95 1.84 10.12
N GLU A 143 13.96 1.20 10.71
CA GLU A 143 14.77 0.17 10.01
C GLU A 143 13.92 -1.07 9.69
N LYS A 144 13.09 -1.52 10.63
CA LYS A 144 12.16 -2.62 10.41
C LYS A 144 11.23 -2.35 9.24
N GLN A 145 10.67 -1.13 9.16
CA GLN A 145 9.79 -0.74 8.07
C GLN A 145 10.51 -0.74 6.72
N ARG A 146 11.77 -0.27 6.67
CA ARG A 146 12.61 -0.35 5.46
C ARG A 146 12.89 -1.79 5.02
N VAL A 147 13.15 -2.70 5.96
CA VAL A 147 13.33 -4.13 5.64
C VAL A 147 12.04 -4.74 5.08
N ILE A 148 10.87 -4.39 5.62
CA ILE A 148 9.59 -4.87 5.09
C ILE A 148 9.33 -4.31 3.69
N LEU A 149 9.70 -3.05 3.43
CA LEU A 149 9.64 -2.50 2.07
C LEU A 149 10.62 -3.23 1.13
N ALA A 150 11.88 -3.47 1.55
CA ALA A 150 12.84 -4.25 0.77
C ALA A 150 12.29 -5.64 0.42
N ARG A 151 11.65 -6.32 1.40
CA ARG A 151 10.97 -7.59 1.14
C ARG A 151 9.91 -7.46 0.06
N ALA A 152 9.07 -6.41 0.11
CA ALA A 152 8.07 -6.18 -0.92
C ALA A 152 8.69 -5.93 -2.30
N LEU A 153 9.79 -5.17 -2.37
CA LEU A 153 10.51 -4.88 -3.62
C LEU A 153 11.22 -6.11 -4.20
N ALA A 154 11.84 -6.94 -3.35
CA ALA A 154 12.52 -8.17 -3.78
C ALA A 154 11.56 -9.20 -4.42
N GLN A 155 10.26 -9.05 -4.24
CA GLN A 155 9.23 -9.86 -4.91
C GLN A 155 9.06 -9.48 -6.39
N GLU A 156 9.64 -8.35 -6.87
CA GLU A 156 9.45 -7.78 -8.22
C GLU A 156 7.96 -7.54 -8.55
N PRO A 157 7.20 -6.83 -7.69
CA PRO A 157 5.77 -6.70 -7.87
C PRO A 157 5.41 -5.78 -9.05
N LYS A 158 4.29 -6.05 -9.70
CA LYS A 158 3.63 -5.14 -10.64
C LYS A 158 2.57 -4.27 -9.94
N LEU A 159 2.14 -4.69 -8.75
CA LEU A 159 1.23 -3.97 -7.87
C LEU A 159 1.77 -3.99 -6.44
N LEU A 160 1.88 -2.83 -5.83
CA LEU A 160 2.28 -2.67 -4.43
C LEU A 160 1.11 -2.10 -3.63
N LEU A 161 0.67 -2.85 -2.63
CA LEU A 161 -0.34 -2.43 -1.68
C LEU A 161 0.33 -2.01 -0.36
N LEU A 162 0.03 -0.80 0.10
CA LEU A 162 0.62 -0.22 1.30
C LEU A 162 -0.49 0.13 2.30
N ASP A 163 -0.53 -0.57 3.44
CA ASP A 163 -1.48 -0.28 4.50
C ASP A 163 -0.79 0.51 5.62
N GLU A 164 -0.96 1.84 5.61
CA GLU A 164 -0.39 2.80 6.56
C GLU A 164 1.15 2.67 6.71
N PRO A 165 1.90 2.68 5.61
CA PRO A 165 3.33 2.36 5.60
C PRO A 165 4.19 3.41 6.30
N THR A 166 3.67 4.61 6.49
CA THR A 166 4.38 5.76 7.07
C THR A 166 4.17 5.92 8.58
N ASN A 167 3.32 5.09 9.19
CA ASN A 167 3.05 5.17 10.62
C ASN A 167 4.32 4.89 11.44
N HIS A 168 4.52 5.69 12.49
CA HIS A 168 5.67 5.59 13.40
C HIS A 168 7.05 5.87 12.76
N LEU A 169 7.07 6.43 11.55
CA LEU A 169 8.30 6.91 10.91
C LEU A 169 8.48 8.41 11.13
N ASP A 170 9.73 8.83 11.31
CA ASP A 170 10.11 10.25 11.27
C ASP A 170 9.83 10.83 9.88
N ILE A 171 9.53 12.12 9.81
CA ILE A 171 9.16 12.83 8.57
C ILE A 171 10.15 12.56 7.42
N LYS A 172 11.45 12.56 7.72
CA LYS A 172 12.50 12.27 6.73
C LYS A 172 12.26 10.91 6.06
N TYR A 173 12.05 9.86 6.86
CA TYR A 173 11.88 8.50 6.36
C TYR A 173 10.52 8.29 5.67
N GLN A 174 9.47 9.00 6.09
CA GLN A 174 8.19 9.02 5.38
C GLN A 174 8.37 9.54 3.94
N LEU A 175 9.07 10.67 3.81
CA LEU A 175 9.32 11.30 2.50
C LEU A 175 10.20 10.42 1.61
N GLU A 176 11.30 9.90 2.15
CA GLU A 176 12.23 9.02 1.40
C GLU A 176 11.52 7.75 0.91
N MET A 177 10.70 7.13 1.77
CA MET A 177 9.96 5.91 1.44
C MET A 177 8.92 6.16 0.34
N LEU A 178 8.11 7.21 0.45
CA LEU A 178 7.09 7.51 -0.55
C LEU A 178 7.71 7.94 -1.88
N ALA A 179 8.83 8.68 -1.85
CA ALA A 179 9.59 9.04 -3.05
C ALA A 179 10.12 7.78 -3.76
N LEU A 180 10.78 6.88 -3.01
CA LEU A 180 11.27 5.61 -3.54
C LEU A 180 10.15 4.79 -4.19
N VAL A 181 9.01 4.66 -3.50
CA VAL A 181 7.87 3.91 -4.04
C VAL A 181 7.32 4.55 -5.32
N LYS A 182 7.25 5.88 -5.37
CA LYS A 182 6.77 6.59 -6.57
C LYS A 182 7.71 6.41 -7.76
N GLU A 183 9.02 6.38 -7.52
CA GLU A 183 10.04 6.19 -8.56
C GLU A 183 10.03 4.78 -9.18
N LEU A 184 9.39 3.79 -8.54
CA LEU A 184 9.28 2.44 -9.11
C LEU A 184 8.48 2.38 -10.42
N GLY A 185 7.59 3.34 -10.68
CA GLY A 185 6.75 3.38 -11.88
C GLY A 185 5.79 2.20 -12.03
N ILE A 186 5.49 1.50 -10.93
CA ILE A 186 4.51 0.40 -10.89
C ILE A 186 3.18 0.89 -10.32
N ASN A 187 2.14 0.07 -10.43
CA ASN A 187 0.88 0.37 -9.77
C ASN A 187 1.03 0.32 -8.24
N VAL A 188 0.62 1.39 -7.56
CA VAL A 188 0.62 1.49 -6.10
C VAL A 188 -0.76 1.88 -5.62
N LEU A 189 -1.27 1.18 -4.61
CA LEU A 189 -2.45 1.59 -3.85
C LEU A 189 -2.06 1.68 -2.38
N ALA A 190 -1.99 2.90 -1.86
CA ALA A 190 -1.59 3.18 -0.49
C ALA A 190 -2.78 3.65 0.35
N VAL A 191 -2.88 3.19 1.58
CA VAL A 191 -3.68 3.85 2.62
C VAL A 191 -2.75 4.77 3.38
N LEU A 192 -3.06 6.06 3.37
CA LEU A 192 -2.31 7.07 4.12
C LEU A 192 -3.24 7.81 5.09
N HIS A 193 -2.64 8.39 6.15
CA HIS A 193 -3.35 9.26 7.09
C HIS A 193 -3.08 10.75 6.85
N ASP A 194 -1.88 11.06 6.38
CA ASP A 194 -1.47 12.43 6.11
C ASP A 194 -1.97 12.87 4.73
N ILE A 195 -2.88 13.84 4.72
CA ILE A 195 -3.50 14.36 3.50
C ILE A 195 -2.47 15.13 2.65
N GLN A 196 -1.51 15.84 3.28
CA GLN A 196 -0.48 16.59 2.55
C GLN A 196 0.49 15.64 1.85
N LEU A 197 0.91 14.55 2.53
CA LEU A 197 1.72 13.50 1.90
C LEU A 197 0.95 12.83 0.75
N ALA A 198 -0.32 12.53 0.94
CA ALA A 198 -1.15 11.97 -0.13
C ALA A 198 -1.24 12.93 -1.33
N CYS A 199 -1.48 14.22 -1.12
CA CYS A 199 -1.50 15.21 -2.20
C CYS A 199 -0.16 15.32 -2.93
N ARG A 200 0.96 15.18 -2.22
CA ARG A 200 2.30 15.30 -2.79
C ARG A 200 2.71 14.12 -3.65
N PHE A 201 2.36 12.91 -3.24
CA PHE A 201 2.87 11.70 -3.87
C PHE A 201 1.88 11.00 -4.80
N SER A 202 0.57 11.24 -4.62
CA SER A 202 -0.45 10.52 -5.39
C SER A 202 -0.74 11.17 -6.75
N ASP A 203 -0.98 10.32 -7.72
CA ASP A 203 -1.54 10.72 -9.02
C ASP A 203 -3.07 10.76 -8.95
N TYR A 204 -3.67 9.97 -8.03
CA TYR A 204 -5.11 9.89 -7.82
C TYR A 204 -5.44 9.59 -6.35
N ILE A 205 -6.50 10.18 -5.84
CA ILE A 205 -6.93 10.04 -4.44
C ILE A 205 -8.39 9.58 -4.40
N TYR A 206 -8.65 8.62 -3.50
CA TYR A 206 -9.99 8.20 -3.09
C TYR A 206 -10.23 8.65 -1.65
N LEU A 207 -11.29 9.40 -1.40
CA LEU A 207 -11.73 9.80 -0.07
C LEU A 207 -12.86 8.88 0.39
N MET A 208 -12.66 8.19 1.50
CA MET A 208 -13.55 7.13 1.99
C MET A 208 -14.13 7.48 3.35
N LYS A 209 -15.46 7.35 3.51
CA LYS A 209 -16.19 7.51 4.78
C LYS A 209 -17.31 6.47 4.86
N GLY A 210 -17.46 5.82 6.01
CA GLY A 210 -18.59 4.90 6.26
C GLY A 210 -18.69 3.71 5.30
N GLY A 211 -17.55 3.25 4.76
CA GLY A 211 -17.54 2.14 3.80
C GLY A 211 -17.78 2.52 2.35
N GLU A 212 -17.88 3.80 2.02
CA GLU A 212 -18.15 4.31 0.68
C GLU A 212 -17.06 5.28 0.21
N ILE A 213 -16.88 5.42 -1.11
CA ILE A 213 -16.06 6.47 -1.71
C ILE A 213 -16.93 7.72 -1.86
N VAL A 214 -16.59 8.78 -1.12
CA VAL A 214 -17.33 10.05 -1.08
C VAL A 214 -16.84 11.01 -2.14
N ALA A 215 -15.53 11.03 -2.41
CA ALA A 215 -14.92 11.84 -3.45
C ALA A 215 -13.69 11.12 -4.02
N GLN A 216 -13.36 11.41 -5.27
CA GLN A 216 -12.19 10.84 -5.94
C GLN A 216 -11.73 11.74 -7.08
N GLY A 217 -10.46 11.68 -7.43
CA GLY A 217 -9.89 12.48 -8.50
C GLY A 217 -8.38 12.66 -8.36
N VAL A 218 -7.80 13.48 -9.25
CA VAL A 218 -6.45 14.00 -9.01
C VAL A 218 -6.45 14.80 -7.70
N PRO A 219 -5.30 14.95 -7.02
CA PRO A 219 -5.26 15.55 -5.68
C PRO A 219 -6.03 16.86 -5.55
N ARG A 220 -5.90 17.76 -6.53
CA ARG A 220 -6.54 19.08 -6.50
C ARG A 220 -8.07 19.01 -6.60
N ASP A 221 -8.62 18.01 -7.29
CA ASP A 221 -10.05 17.84 -7.47
C ASP A 221 -10.67 17.02 -6.32
N ALA A 222 -9.96 16.02 -5.82
CA ALA A 222 -10.43 15.16 -4.74
C ALA A 222 -10.37 15.88 -3.38
N VAL A 223 -9.28 16.62 -3.10
CA VAL A 223 -9.03 17.25 -1.80
C VAL A 223 -9.45 18.72 -1.85
N THR A 224 -10.68 18.98 -1.44
CA THR A 224 -11.30 20.30 -1.36
C THR A 224 -11.79 20.58 0.06
N PRO A 225 -12.02 21.84 0.46
CA PRO A 225 -12.65 22.14 1.75
C PRO A 225 -13.97 21.40 1.96
N GLN A 226 -14.77 21.26 0.92
CA GLN A 226 -16.06 20.56 0.95
C GLN A 226 -15.87 19.05 1.18
N SER A 227 -14.94 18.42 0.46
CA SER A 227 -14.68 16.97 0.63
C SER A 227 -14.07 16.68 2.00
N LEU A 228 -13.19 17.55 2.54
CA LEU A 228 -12.64 17.39 3.88
C LEU A 228 -13.70 17.57 4.95
N GLN A 229 -14.61 18.55 4.80
CA GLN A 229 -15.75 18.69 5.68
C GLN A 229 -16.67 17.47 5.64
N ALA A 230 -16.97 16.94 4.47
CA ALA A 230 -17.82 15.76 4.31
C ALA A 230 -17.21 14.51 4.92
N VAL A 231 -15.89 14.30 4.76
CA VAL A 231 -15.20 13.07 5.18
C VAL A 231 -14.73 13.12 6.63
N TYR A 232 -14.13 14.24 7.06
CA TYR A 232 -13.46 14.34 8.37
C TYR A 232 -14.22 15.22 9.38
N ASP A 233 -15.32 15.86 8.95
CA ASP A 233 -16.11 16.80 9.77
C ASP A 233 -15.29 18.01 10.26
N VAL A 234 -14.30 18.47 9.46
CA VAL A 234 -13.45 19.62 9.79
C VAL A 234 -13.56 20.72 8.74
N GLN A 235 -13.63 21.97 9.20
CA GLN A 235 -13.50 23.11 8.30
C GLN A 235 -12.02 23.34 7.97
N SER A 236 -11.75 23.69 6.71
CA SER A 236 -10.38 23.87 6.24
C SER A 236 -10.29 24.91 5.14
N ARG A 237 -9.09 25.49 5.02
CA ARG A 237 -8.68 26.30 3.86
C ARG A 237 -7.53 25.57 3.18
N ILE A 238 -7.59 25.42 1.86
CA ILE A 238 -6.56 24.75 1.07
C ILE A 238 -5.97 25.75 0.09
N THR A 239 -4.66 25.87 0.11
CA THR A 239 -3.87 26.65 -0.86
C THR A 239 -2.95 25.67 -1.59
N TRP A 240 -2.82 25.83 -2.90
CA TRP A 240 -1.93 25.03 -3.72
C TRP A 240 -0.73 25.88 -4.12
N THR A 241 0.47 25.37 -3.89
CA THR A 241 1.72 26.01 -4.37
C THR A 241 1.86 25.81 -5.87
N ASP A 242 2.81 26.54 -6.48
CA ASP A 242 3.15 26.40 -7.90
C ASP A 242 3.63 24.97 -8.23
N ASP A 243 4.29 24.30 -7.29
CA ASP A 243 4.72 22.89 -7.38
C ASP A 243 3.58 21.89 -7.11
N GLN A 244 2.31 22.34 -7.13
CA GLN A 244 1.11 21.54 -6.90
C GLN A 244 1.06 20.85 -5.51
N GLN A 245 1.74 21.39 -4.51
CA GLN A 245 1.66 20.89 -3.15
C GLN A 245 0.49 21.55 -2.40
N ALA A 246 -0.28 20.75 -1.67
CA ALA A 246 -1.38 21.25 -0.84
C ALA A 246 -0.85 21.80 0.50
N MET A 247 -1.26 23.00 0.85
CA MET A 247 -1.13 23.57 2.19
C MET A 247 -2.52 23.62 2.81
N ILE A 248 -2.73 22.83 3.87
CA ILE A 248 -4.04 22.67 4.50
C ILE A 248 -3.99 23.32 5.87
N GLN A 249 -4.87 24.29 6.07
CA GLN A 249 -5.10 24.93 7.37
C GLN A 249 -6.45 24.48 7.89
N TYR A 250 -6.50 23.84 9.04
CA TYR A 250 -7.72 23.52 9.75
C TYR A 250 -8.20 24.73 10.55
N LEU A 251 -9.52 24.97 10.56
CA LEU A 251 -10.15 26.14 11.16
C LEU A 251 -10.91 25.80 12.43
#